data_9858b9275982d81f521ab04ca21011d5
#
_entry.id   9858b9275982d81f521ab04ca21011d5
#
_cell.length_a   1.000
_cell.length_b   1.000
_cell.length_c   1.000
_cell.angle_alpha   90.00
_cell.angle_beta   90.00
_cell.angle_gamma   90.00
#
_symmetry.space_group_name_H-M   'P 1'
#
loop_
_entity.id
_entity.type
_entity.pdbx_description
1 polymer ?
#
loop_
_entity_poly.entity_id
_entity_poly.type
_entity_poly.pdbx_seq_one_letter_code
_entity_poly.pdbx_strand_id
1 'polypeptide(L)'
;HDISLIDREETAHVAELGDKVKWVKFEGPTGNFGPKLDAEAVREWVDFHSAETNSEAAPRLENVNSAGKVLSVATEGNDGHSASNGEALTEGVIAAFEAMEGFEGQVEYAVVERGVEQRLIADGAEDMVYAAAPGEKWIDINLSNFTVTAYEGATPVQVAPMVPGAPATPTVTGEYNVWAKVPMQTMRGDNADGSKYETPDVPWILYFHGGYATHGVYWRSSFGYDAGAGGSHGCVNMPVGQAKELYDWASVGTKVVSHY
;
A
#
# COMPACT_ATOMS: atom_id res chain seq x y z
N HIS A 1 23.24 6.03 40.38
CA HIS A 1 23.83 5.06 39.44
C HIS A 1 22.90 4.95 38.25
N ASP A 2 23.46 4.88 37.02
CA ASP A 2 22.70 4.79 35.81
C ASP A 2 22.36 3.34 35.52
N ILE A 3 21.09 3.12 35.18
CA ILE A 3 20.56 1.84 34.72
C ILE A 3 20.04 2.10 33.34
N SER A 4 20.55 1.36 32.35
CA SER A 4 20.21 1.54 30.95
C SER A 4 20.08 0.22 30.21
N LEU A 5 19.25 0.24 29.14
CA LEU A 5 19.17 -0.82 28.15
C LEU A 5 19.63 -0.24 26.82
N ILE A 6 20.39 -1.00 26.07
CA ILE A 6 20.83 -0.66 24.72
C ILE A 6 20.04 -1.53 23.74
N ASP A 7 19.33 -0.89 22.84
CA ASP A 7 18.55 -1.59 21.80
C ASP A 7 19.39 -1.92 20.55
N ARG A 8 18.79 -2.52 19.55
CA ARG A 8 19.47 -2.90 18.30
C ARG A 8 19.86 -1.71 17.42
N GLU A 9 19.31 -0.53 17.67
CA GLU A 9 19.65 0.72 16.99
C GLU A 9 20.74 1.50 17.74
N GLU A 10 21.35 0.86 18.75
CA GLU A 10 22.35 1.44 19.66
C GLU A 10 21.80 2.62 20.47
N THR A 11 20.48 2.68 20.64
CA THR A 11 19.85 3.69 21.50
C THR A 11 19.88 3.26 22.96
N ALA A 12 20.33 4.15 23.82
CA ALA A 12 20.36 3.91 25.27
C ALA A 12 19.05 4.41 25.92
N HIS A 13 18.29 3.49 26.49
CA HIS A 13 17.11 3.77 27.29
C HIS A 13 17.50 3.82 28.76
N VAL A 14 17.63 5.02 29.30
CA VAL A 14 18.11 5.23 30.68
C VAL A 14 16.93 5.36 31.63
N ALA A 15 16.93 4.56 32.72
CA ALA A 15 15.92 4.66 33.78
C ALA A 15 16.09 5.97 34.56
N GLU A 16 15.11 6.84 34.40
CA GLU A 16 15.09 8.11 35.09
C GLU A 16 14.65 7.98 36.58
N LEU A 17 14.76 9.05 37.33
CA LEU A 17 14.32 9.05 38.75
C LEU A 17 12.85 8.67 38.90
N GLY A 18 12.00 9.11 37.95
CA GLY A 18 10.58 8.81 37.94
C GLY A 18 10.28 7.32 37.81
N ASP A 19 11.09 6.59 37.04
CA ASP A 19 10.96 5.14 36.88
C ASP A 19 11.42 4.41 38.11
N LYS A 20 12.60 4.78 38.64
CA LYS A 20 13.17 4.22 39.85
C LYS A 20 12.26 4.41 41.06
N VAL A 21 11.51 5.51 41.16
CA VAL A 21 10.48 5.73 42.17
C VAL A 21 9.33 4.75 42.09
N LYS A 22 8.88 4.40 40.87
CA LYS A 22 7.82 3.40 40.66
C LYS A 22 8.25 1.99 41.03
N TRP A 23 9.57 1.69 41.00
CA TRP A 23 10.12 0.40 41.38
C TRP A 23 10.14 0.16 42.89
N VAL A 24 9.77 1.17 43.71
CA VAL A 24 9.73 1.04 45.16
C VAL A 24 8.29 1.18 45.66
N LYS A 25 7.78 0.14 46.28
CA LYS A 25 6.51 0.16 46.99
C LYS A 25 6.73 0.06 48.48
N PHE A 26 5.81 0.62 49.25
CA PHE A 26 5.84 0.55 50.70
C PHE A 26 4.77 -0.42 51.19
N GLU A 27 5.20 -1.53 51.78
CA GLU A 27 4.29 -2.55 52.28
C GLU A 27 4.84 -3.23 53.53
N GLY A 28 3.97 -3.92 54.24
CA GLY A 28 4.29 -4.73 55.41
C GLY A 28 3.25 -4.59 56.51
N PRO A 29 3.25 -5.51 57.48
CA PRO A 29 2.35 -5.45 58.63
C PRO A 29 2.73 -4.29 59.57
N THR A 30 1.78 -3.89 60.43
CA THR A 30 1.99 -2.84 61.44
C THR A 30 3.23 -3.17 62.31
N GLY A 31 4.25 -2.29 62.31
CA GLY A 31 5.52 -2.48 62.99
C GLY A 31 6.68 -2.99 62.10
N ASN A 32 6.39 -3.41 60.86
CA ASN A 32 7.39 -3.81 59.88
C ASN A 32 7.03 -3.31 58.47
N PHE A 33 6.55 -2.06 58.39
CA PHE A 33 6.20 -1.38 57.16
C PHE A 33 7.46 -0.70 56.59
N GLY A 34 7.80 -0.99 55.34
CA GLY A 34 9.03 -0.43 54.76
C GLY A 34 9.05 -0.52 53.22
N PRO A 35 10.10 0.05 52.62
CA PRO A 35 10.26 -0.03 51.18
C PRO A 35 10.57 -1.46 50.76
N LYS A 36 9.96 -1.88 49.64
CA LYS A 36 10.25 -3.12 48.91
C LYS A 36 10.38 -2.83 47.47
N LEU A 37 11.21 -3.57 46.77
CA LEU A 37 11.28 -3.53 45.31
C LEU A 37 10.00 -4.11 44.73
N ASP A 38 9.48 -3.43 43.72
CA ASP A 38 8.41 -3.90 42.87
C ASP A 38 8.98 -4.49 41.56
N ALA A 39 9.24 -5.78 41.58
CA ALA A 39 9.82 -6.50 40.44
C ALA A 39 8.92 -6.43 39.19
N GLU A 40 7.61 -6.30 39.36
CA GLU A 40 6.68 -6.16 38.26
C GLU A 40 6.86 -4.79 37.55
N ALA A 41 6.99 -3.71 38.32
CA ALA A 41 7.25 -2.39 37.77
C ALA A 41 8.61 -2.31 37.05
N VAL A 42 9.62 -3.04 37.51
CA VAL A 42 10.91 -3.18 36.80
C VAL A 42 10.71 -3.93 35.50
N ARG A 43 9.99 -5.05 35.51
CA ARG A 43 9.68 -5.84 34.32
C ARG A 43 8.93 -5.01 33.29
N GLU A 44 7.88 -4.29 33.67
CA GLU A 44 7.13 -3.42 32.78
C GLU A 44 8.02 -2.38 32.09
N TRP A 45 8.98 -1.80 32.82
CA TRP A 45 9.94 -0.85 32.24
C TRP A 45 10.88 -1.54 31.24
N VAL A 46 11.43 -2.72 31.59
CA VAL A 46 12.29 -3.51 30.71
C VAL A 46 11.54 -3.92 29.45
N ASP A 47 10.34 -4.48 29.58
CA ASP A 47 9.52 -4.97 28.47
C ASP A 47 9.16 -3.81 27.54
N PHE A 48 8.79 -2.66 28.08
CA PHE A 48 8.45 -1.47 27.30
C PHE A 48 9.64 -1.04 26.43
N HIS A 49 10.80 -0.79 27.02
CA HIS A 49 11.95 -0.30 26.27
C HIS A 49 12.60 -1.37 25.38
N SER A 50 12.59 -2.63 25.78
CA SER A 50 13.07 -3.73 24.93
C SER A 50 12.20 -3.91 23.67
N ALA A 51 10.91 -3.58 23.76
CA ALA A 51 9.97 -3.74 22.63
C ALA A 51 9.97 -2.57 21.64
N GLU A 52 10.56 -1.42 21.98
CA GLU A 52 10.48 -0.21 21.13
C GLU A 52 11.07 -0.42 19.74
N THR A 53 12.06 -1.28 19.58
CA THR A 53 12.65 -1.63 18.28
C THR A 53 12.24 -3.02 17.76
N ASN A 54 11.19 -3.64 18.33
CA ASN A 54 10.57 -4.80 17.73
C ASN A 54 10.04 -4.46 16.33
N SER A 55 10.09 -5.41 15.43
CA SER A 55 9.52 -5.29 14.10
C SER A 55 8.75 -6.55 13.72
N GLU A 56 7.61 -6.36 13.07
CA GLU A 56 6.84 -7.47 12.54
C GLU A 56 7.51 -8.01 11.26
N ALA A 57 7.39 -9.32 11.06
CA ALA A 57 7.79 -9.94 9.80
C ALA A 57 6.77 -9.58 8.70
N ALA A 58 7.27 -9.18 7.54
CA ALA A 58 6.45 -9.00 6.35
C ALA A 58 6.68 -10.16 5.40
N PRO A 59 5.63 -10.87 4.95
CA PRO A 59 5.77 -12.05 4.11
C PRO A 59 6.36 -11.72 2.74
N ARG A 60 7.11 -12.65 2.17
CA ARG A 60 7.48 -12.65 0.77
C ARG A 60 6.23 -12.98 -0.05
N LEU A 61 5.85 -12.13 -0.99
CA LEU A 61 4.73 -12.35 -1.90
C LEU A 61 5.21 -12.84 -3.25
N GLU A 62 4.84 -14.05 -3.60
CA GLU A 62 5.17 -14.68 -4.88
C GLU A 62 3.94 -14.71 -5.81
N ASN A 63 4.15 -14.33 -7.06
CA ASN A 63 3.17 -14.54 -8.12
C ASN A 63 3.36 -15.96 -8.67
N VAL A 64 2.33 -16.76 -8.60
CA VAL A 64 2.35 -18.15 -9.07
C VAL A 64 1.28 -18.36 -10.15
N ASN A 65 1.53 -19.29 -11.07
CA ASN A 65 0.49 -19.71 -12.03
C ASN A 65 -0.38 -20.85 -11.47
N SER A 66 -1.35 -21.30 -12.25
CA SER A 66 -2.27 -22.37 -11.88
C SER A 66 -1.60 -23.73 -11.63
N ALA A 67 -0.37 -23.92 -12.07
CA ALA A 67 0.44 -25.11 -11.79
C ALA A 67 1.30 -24.97 -10.51
N GLY A 68 1.20 -23.84 -9.80
CA GLY A 68 2.00 -23.54 -8.61
C GLY A 68 3.45 -23.13 -8.92
N LYS A 69 3.78 -22.88 -10.19
CA LYS A 69 5.10 -22.37 -10.55
C LYS A 69 5.21 -20.90 -10.20
N VAL A 70 6.25 -20.52 -9.47
CA VAL A 70 6.59 -19.11 -9.21
C VAL A 70 7.01 -18.45 -10.53
N LEU A 71 6.29 -17.41 -10.91
CA LEU A 71 6.53 -16.62 -12.11
C LEU A 71 7.36 -15.37 -11.80
N SER A 72 7.05 -14.70 -10.69
CA SER A 72 7.77 -13.52 -10.23
C SER A 72 7.61 -13.32 -8.73
N VAL A 73 8.45 -12.46 -8.17
CA VAL A 73 8.33 -12.02 -6.77
C VAL A 73 7.77 -10.61 -6.77
N ALA A 74 6.58 -10.46 -6.21
CA ALA A 74 5.92 -9.15 -6.10
C ALA A 74 6.52 -8.30 -4.97
N THR A 75 6.85 -8.95 -3.85
CA THR A 75 7.47 -8.30 -2.69
C THR A 75 8.39 -9.29 -2.01
N GLU A 76 9.64 -8.89 -1.72
CA GLU A 76 10.61 -9.77 -1.03
C GLU A 76 10.25 -9.99 0.43
N GLY A 77 9.52 -9.08 1.06
CA GLY A 77 9.26 -9.11 2.48
C GLY A 77 10.52 -8.91 3.32
N ASN A 78 10.38 -9.04 4.62
CA ASN A 78 11.49 -8.95 5.58
C ASN A 78 11.18 -9.77 6.83
N ASP A 79 12.22 -10.26 7.47
CA ASP A 79 12.10 -10.88 8.78
C ASP A 79 11.80 -9.82 9.84
N GLY A 80 11.06 -10.23 10.85
CA GLY A 80 10.79 -9.44 12.05
C GLY A 80 11.85 -9.69 13.13
N HIS A 81 11.77 -8.90 14.20
CA HIS A 81 12.63 -9.03 15.36
C HIS A 81 11.80 -8.82 16.63
N SER A 82 12.00 -9.66 17.62
CA SER A 82 11.34 -9.55 18.91
C SER A 82 12.36 -9.67 20.03
N ALA A 83 12.33 -8.75 20.98
CA ALA A 83 13.19 -8.83 22.17
C ALA A 83 13.03 -10.21 22.83
N SER A 84 14.15 -10.81 23.22
CA SER A 84 14.18 -12.23 23.65
C SER A 84 14.79 -12.47 25.01
N ASN A 85 15.51 -11.50 25.59
CA ASN A 85 16.21 -11.65 26.86
C ASN A 85 15.64 -10.79 28.00
N GLY A 86 14.37 -10.36 27.90
CA GLY A 86 13.73 -9.47 28.89
C GLY A 86 13.78 -9.98 30.34
N GLU A 87 13.68 -11.31 30.56
CA GLU A 87 13.79 -11.89 31.90
C GLU A 87 15.18 -11.66 32.50
N ALA A 88 16.23 -11.98 31.73
CA ALA A 88 17.62 -11.77 32.20
C ALA A 88 17.95 -10.29 32.42
N LEU A 89 17.44 -9.40 31.56
CA LEU A 89 17.58 -7.95 31.76
C LEU A 89 16.86 -7.47 33.03
N THR A 90 15.64 -7.97 33.28
CA THR A 90 14.87 -7.67 34.50
C THR A 90 15.64 -8.09 35.74
N GLU A 91 16.18 -9.31 35.77
CA GLU A 91 17.01 -9.80 36.88
C GLU A 91 18.26 -8.93 37.09
N GLY A 92 18.94 -8.55 36.01
CA GLY A 92 20.11 -7.68 36.06
C GLY A 92 19.80 -6.28 36.61
N VAL A 93 18.71 -5.67 36.15
CA VAL A 93 18.22 -4.36 36.63
C VAL A 93 17.87 -4.45 38.12
N ILE A 94 17.17 -5.49 38.58
CA ILE A 94 16.81 -5.72 39.98
C ILE A 94 18.06 -5.81 40.83
N ALA A 95 19.01 -6.67 40.42
CA ALA A 95 20.23 -6.89 41.20
C ALA A 95 21.07 -5.60 41.35
N ALA A 96 21.22 -4.84 40.26
CA ALA A 96 21.95 -3.58 40.25
C ALA A 96 21.24 -2.51 41.13
N PHE A 97 19.92 -2.42 41.02
CA PHE A 97 19.13 -1.47 41.80
C PHE A 97 19.25 -1.76 43.33
N GLU A 98 19.14 -3.02 43.73
CA GLU A 98 19.30 -3.45 45.14
C GLU A 98 20.73 -3.22 45.66
N ALA A 99 21.74 -3.45 44.81
CA ALA A 99 23.15 -3.20 45.15
C ALA A 99 23.52 -1.70 45.13
N MET A 100 22.65 -0.83 44.64
CA MET A 100 22.95 0.58 44.38
C MET A 100 24.13 0.74 43.40
N GLU A 101 24.16 -0.08 42.35
CA GLU A 101 25.17 -0.08 41.29
C GLU A 101 24.58 0.36 39.96
N GLY A 102 25.43 0.66 38.98
CA GLY A 102 25.02 0.90 37.59
C GLY A 102 24.80 -0.41 36.83
N PHE A 103 23.94 -0.36 35.84
CA PHE A 103 23.69 -1.50 34.94
C PHE A 103 23.53 -1.00 33.51
N GLU A 104 24.20 -1.67 32.57
CA GLU A 104 23.99 -1.50 31.15
C GLU A 104 23.69 -2.87 30.54
N GLY A 105 22.45 -3.07 30.06
CA GLY A 105 22.01 -4.32 29.51
C GLY A 105 21.83 -4.20 28.01
N GLN A 106 22.41 -5.13 27.24
CA GLN A 106 22.14 -5.22 25.79
C GLN A 106 20.86 -6.02 25.55
N VAL A 107 19.90 -5.43 24.82
CA VAL A 107 18.70 -6.14 24.39
C VAL A 107 19.07 -7.09 23.26
N GLU A 108 18.73 -8.37 23.41
CA GLU A 108 18.88 -9.38 22.39
C GLU A 108 17.55 -9.59 21.66
N TYR A 109 17.62 -9.88 20.36
CA TYR A 109 16.45 -10.06 19.53
C TYR A 109 16.46 -11.43 18.85
N ALA A 110 15.35 -12.13 19.01
CA ALA A 110 15.06 -13.31 18.18
C ALA A 110 14.53 -12.86 16.82
N VAL A 111 14.99 -13.53 15.77
CA VAL A 111 14.43 -13.33 14.43
C VAL A 111 13.07 -14.01 14.35
N VAL A 112 12.08 -13.26 13.90
CA VAL A 112 10.77 -13.78 13.49
C VAL A 112 10.80 -13.97 11.99
N GLU A 113 10.97 -15.23 11.56
CA GLU A 113 11.08 -15.52 10.14
C GLU A 113 9.83 -15.08 9.36
N ARG A 114 10.06 -14.42 8.21
CA ARG A 114 8.98 -14.07 7.29
C ARG A 114 8.37 -15.32 6.68
N GLY A 115 7.06 -15.30 6.51
CA GLY A 115 6.34 -16.31 5.75
C GLY A 115 6.48 -16.10 4.24
N VAL A 116 5.93 -17.06 3.48
CA VAL A 116 5.72 -16.91 2.03
C VAL A 116 4.23 -16.94 1.77
N GLU A 117 3.75 -15.90 1.09
CA GLU A 117 2.39 -15.82 0.56
C GLU A 117 2.43 -15.96 -0.96
N GLN A 118 1.41 -16.62 -1.51
CA GLN A 118 1.31 -16.81 -2.95
C GLN A 118 0.04 -16.17 -3.50
N ARG A 119 0.20 -15.43 -4.61
CA ARG A 119 -0.89 -14.85 -5.36
C ARG A 119 -0.97 -15.50 -6.74
N LEU A 120 -2.13 -16.08 -7.06
CA LEU A 120 -2.37 -16.66 -8.38
C LEU A 120 -2.51 -15.54 -9.42
N ILE A 121 -1.66 -15.57 -10.45
CA ILE A 121 -1.74 -14.71 -11.62
C ILE A 121 -1.87 -15.53 -12.90
N ALA A 122 -2.35 -14.92 -13.97
CA ALA A 122 -2.40 -15.53 -15.28
C ALA A 122 -0.98 -15.72 -15.87
N ASP A 123 -0.76 -16.80 -16.59
CA ASP A 123 0.49 -16.99 -17.34
C ASP A 123 0.70 -15.83 -18.32
N GLY A 124 1.85 -15.18 -18.29
CA GLY A 124 2.18 -14.01 -19.08
C GLY A 124 1.81 -12.67 -18.41
N ALA A 125 1.10 -12.67 -17.29
CA ALA A 125 0.80 -11.45 -16.53
C ALA A 125 1.98 -10.95 -15.70
N GLU A 126 3.00 -11.76 -15.49
CA GLU A 126 4.23 -11.40 -14.75
C GLU A 126 5.02 -10.26 -15.38
N ASP A 127 4.93 -10.10 -16.72
CA ASP A 127 5.60 -9.07 -17.50
C ASP A 127 4.70 -7.86 -17.83
N MET A 128 3.45 -7.87 -17.34
CA MET A 128 2.48 -6.81 -17.60
C MET A 128 2.49 -5.75 -16.48
N VAL A 129 1.96 -4.59 -16.79
CA VAL A 129 1.80 -3.49 -15.80
C VAL A 129 0.87 -3.85 -14.65
N TYR A 130 0.04 -4.88 -14.84
CA TYR A 130 -0.85 -5.41 -13.83
C TYR A 130 -0.82 -6.95 -13.85
N ALA A 131 -0.48 -7.54 -12.71
CA ALA A 131 -0.40 -8.99 -12.55
C ALA A 131 -1.79 -9.57 -12.26
N ALA A 132 -2.65 -9.59 -13.28
CA ALA A 132 -4.03 -10.04 -13.20
C ALA A 132 -4.14 -11.54 -12.90
N ALA A 133 -5.16 -11.94 -12.15
CA ALA A 133 -5.52 -13.34 -11.96
C ALA A 133 -6.05 -13.96 -13.28
N PRO A 134 -6.04 -15.29 -13.45
CA PRO A 134 -6.61 -15.95 -14.62
C PRO A 134 -8.07 -15.54 -14.84
N GLY A 135 -8.38 -14.97 -16.01
CA GLY A 135 -9.71 -14.52 -16.38
C GLY A 135 -10.20 -13.24 -15.70
N GLU A 136 -9.37 -12.60 -14.89
CA GLU A 136 -9.70 -11.31 -14.30
C GLU A 136 -9.81 -10.24 -15.37
N LYS A 137 -10.94 -9.50 -15.37
CA LYS A 137 -11.17 -8.38 -16.29
C LYS A 137 -10.49 -7.12 -15.81
N TRP A 138 -9.67 -6.52 -16.68
CA TRP A 138 -9.05 -5.25 -16.39
C TRP A 138 -8.80 -4.43 -17.66
N ILE A 139 -8.65 -3.12 -17.48
CA ILE A 139 -8.47 -2.14 -18.55
C ILE A 139 -7.08 -1.52 -18.40
N ASP A 140 -6.29 -1.62 -19.44
CA ASP A 140 -5.01 -0.93 -19.62
C ASP A 140 -5.22 0.37 -20.39
N ILE A 141 -4.84 1.50 -19.82
CA ILE A 141 -4.80 2.80 -20.49
C ILE A 141 -3.33 3.19 -20.64
N ASN A 142 -2.76 2.89 -21.81
CA ASN A 142 -1.37 3.19 -22.12
C ASN A 142 -1.26 4.58 -22.80
N LEU A 143 -0.79 5.55 -22.02
CA LEU A 143 -0.66 6.94 -22.45
C LEU A 143 0.50 7.17 -23.41
N SER A 144 1.52 6.30 -23.39
CA SER A 144 2.65 6.34 -24.34
C SER A 144 2.26 5.86 -25.73
N ASN A 145 1.41 4.82 -25.80
CA ASN A 145 0.98 4.20 -27.04
C ASN A 145 -0.38 4.73 -27.55
N PHE A 146 -1.05 5.56 -26.72
CA PHE A 146 -2.40 6.08 -27.03
C PHE A 146 -3.42 4.96 -27.28
N THR A 147 -3.38 3.93 -26.44
CA THR A 147 -4.29 2.77 -26.55
C THR A 147 -5.03 2.50 -25.25
N VAL A 148 -6.25 1.99 -25.40
CA VAL A 148 -7.01 1.33 -24.34
C VAL A 148 -7.12 -0.13 -24.70
N THR A 149 -6.68 -1.02 -23.83
CA THR A 149 -6.78 -2.46 -24.01
C THR A 149 -7.61 -3.07 -22.90
N ALA A 150 -8.63 -3.84 -23.24
CA ALA A 150 -9.35 -4.69 -22.32
C ALA A 150 -8.70 -6.08 -22.27
N TYR A 151 -8.46 -6.59 -21.08
CA TYR A 151 -7.84 -7.90 -20.85
C TYR A 151 -8.73 -8.83 -20.02
N GLU A 152 -8.62 -10.12 -20.28
CA GLU A 152 -9.03 -11.20 -19.38
C GLU A 152 -7.78 -12.00 -18.97
N GLY A 153 -7.33 -11.80 -17.75
CA GLY A 153 -5.98 -12.22 -17.33
C GLY A 153 -4.90 -11.52 -18.13
N ALA A 154 -4.04 -12.28 -18.81
CA ALA A 154 -3.02 -11.77 -19.73
C ALA A 154 -3.49 -11.72 -21.21
N THR A 155 -4.74 -12.11 -21.51
CA THR A 155 -5.23 -12.17 -22.89
C THR A 155 -5.95 -10.87 -23.26
N PRO A 156 -5.50 -10.11 -24.28
CA PRO A 156 -6.23 -8.96 -24.77
C PRO A 156 -7.50 -9.41 -25.49
N VAL A 157 -8.64 -8.81 -25.13
CA VAL A 157 -9.94 -9.09 -25.75
C VAL A 157 -10.41 -7.93 -26.64
N GLN A 158 -9.90 -6.72 -26.39
CA GLN A 158 -10.13 -5.55 -27.21
C GLN A 158 -8.94 -4.61 -27.17
N VAL A 159 -8.56 -4.02 -28.27
CA VAL A 159 -7.57 -2.94 -28.37
C VAL A 159 -8.18 -1.77 -29.14
N ALA A 160 -8.16 -0.58 -28.56
CA ALA A 160 -8.73 0.62 -29.16
C ALA A 160 -7.72 1.78 -29.12
N PRO A 161 -7.58 2.57 -30.17
CA PRO A 161 -6.85 3.83 -30.10
C PRO A 161 -7.64 4.85 -29.28
N MET A 162 -6.92 5.73 -28.57
CA MET A 162 -7.56 6.75 -27.74
C MET A 162 -6.89 8.11 -27.88
N VAL A 163 -7.52 9.14 -27.33
CA VAL A 163 -6.93 10.45 -27.10
C VAL A 163 -7.02 10.76 -25.60
N PRO A 164 -5.89 10.93 -24.93
CA PRO A 164 -5.84 11.26 -23.50
C PRO A 164 -6.15 12.74 -23.24
N GLY A 165 -6.02 13.12 -21.97
CA GLY A 165 -6.05 14.51 -21.55
C GLY A 165 -4.97 15.36 -22.21
N ALA A 166 -5.28 16.64 -22.42
CA ALA A 166 -4.29 17.61 -22.91
C ALA A 166 -3.17 17.82 -21.88
N PRO A 167 -2.00 18.36 -22.26
CA PRO A 167 -0.92 18.64 -21.32
C PRO A 167 -1.32 19.51 -20.13
N ALA A 168 -2.28 20.41 -20.30
CA ALA A 168 -2.81 21.27 -19.23
C ALA A 168 -3.84 20.52 -18.32
N THR A 169 -4.40 19.44 -18.79
CA THR A 169 -5.42 18.62 -18.12
C THR A 169 -5.12 17.15 -18.35
N PRO A 170 -3.99 16.61 -17.86
CA PRO A 170 -3.55 15.27 -18.19
C PRO A 170 -4.49 14.20 -17.63
N THR A 171 -4.55 13.06 -18.33
CA THR A 171 -5.15 11.86 -17.76
C THR A 171 -4.33 11.40 -16.56
N VAL A 172 -5.00 11.05 -15.46
CA VAL A 172 -4.34 10.55 -14.24
C VAL A 172 -3.72 9.19 -14.46
N THR A 173 -2.54 8.95 -13.86
CA THR A 173 -1.88 7.65 -13.83
C THR A 173 -2.09 6.97 -12.48
N GLY A 174 -2.11 5.64 -12.48
CA GLY A 174 -2.28 4.82 -11.28
C GLY A 174 -3.25 3.67 -11.49
N GLU A 175 -3.58 2.99 -10.40
CA GLU A 175 -4.53 1.90 -10.37
C GLU A 175 -5.86 2.36 -9.78
N TYR A 176 -6.92 2.09 -10.48
CA TYR A 176 -8.29 2.49 -10.16
C TYR A 176 -9.25 1.33 -10.39
N ASN A 177 -10.54 1.59 -10.15
CA ASN A 177 -11.60 0.67 -10.53
C ASN A 177 -12.74 1.46 -11.18
N VAL A 178 -13.44 0.85 -12.13
CA VAL A 178 -14.67 1.42 -12.65
C VAL A 178 -15.68 1.57 -11.48
N TRP A 179 -16.01 2.80 -11.13
CA TRP A 179 -16.94 3.06 -10.05
C TRP A 179 -18.36 3.41 -10.53
N ALA A 180 -18.51 3.86 -11.79
CA ALA A 180 -19.82 4.09 -12.40
C ALA A 180 -19.81 3.83 -13.90
N LYS A 181 -20.95 3.38 -14.42
CA LYS A 181 -21.24 3.19 -15.84
C LYS A 181 -22.44 4.02 -16.21
N VAL A 182 -22.28 4.92 -17.18
CA VAL A 182 -23.36 5.80 -17.64
C VAL A 182 -23.50 5.66 -19.17
N PRO A 183 -24.67 5.26 -19.68
CA PRO A 183 -24.82 5.02 -21.11
C PRO A 183 -24.73 6.29 -21.94
N MET A 184 -25.20 7.43 -21.38
CA MET A 184 -25.17 8.73 -22.04
C MET A 184 -25.32 9.84 -21.00
N GLN A 185 -24.53 10.92 -21.13
CA GLN A 185 -24.58 12.06 -20.23
C GLN A 185 -24.09 13.33 -20.92
N THR A 186 -24.69 14.49 -20.58
CA THR A 186 -24.09 15.79 -20.88
C THR A 186 -22.94 16.03 -19.93
N MET A 187 -21.70 16.10 -20.44
CA MET A 187 -20.51 16.42 -19.64
C MET A 187 -20.33 17.92 -19.52
N ARG A 188 -20.03 18.37 -18.29
CA ARG A 188 -19.78 19.78 -17.96
C ARG A 188 -18.53 19.90 -17.11
N GLY A 189 -17.83 21.00 -17.26
CA GLY A 189 -16.62 21.28 -16.46
C GLY A 189 -16.01 22.62 -16.81
N ASP A 190 -14.78 22.79 -16.36
CA ASP A 190 -13.99 24.00 -16.56
C ASP A 190 -12.89 23.74 -17.60
N ASN A 191 -12.72 24.67 -18.54
CA ASN A 191 -11.55 24.74 -19.40
C ASN A 191 -10.34 25.26 -18.60
N ALA A 192 -9.12 25.01 -19.11
CA ALA A 192 -7.89 25.47 -18.47
C ALA A 192 -7.81 27.00 -18.32
N ASP A 193 -8.57 27.76 -19.11
CA ASP A 193 -8.69 29.23 -19.04
C ASP A 193 -9.78 29.71 -18.07
N GLY A 194 -10.44 28.79 -17.34
CA GLY A 194 -11.53 29.07 -16.40
C GLY A 194 -12.91 29.26 -17.05
N SER A 195 -13.02 29.20 -18.37
CA SER A 195 -14.34 29.16 -19.03
C SER A 195 -15.02 27.79 -18.82
N LYS A 196 -16.34 27.74 -18.99
CA LYS A 196 -17.12 26.49 -18.86
C LYS A 196 -17.25 25.80 -20.20
N TYR A 197 -17.23 24.46 -20.17
CA TYR A 197 -17.62 23.66 -21.31
C TYR A 197 -18.88 22.83 -21.00
N GLU A 198 -19.65 22.57 -22.05
CA GLU A 198 -20.78 21.66 -22.01
C GLU A 198 -20.77 20.83 -23.29
N THR A 199 -20.68 19.49 -23.17
CA THR A 199 -20.71 18.56 -24.28
C THR A 199 -21.93 17.64 -24.08
N PRO A 200 -23.00 17.81 -24.89
CA PRO A 200 -24.21 17.00 -24.77
C PRO A 200 -23.97 15.56 -25.28
N ASP A 201 -24.82 14.67 -24.82
CA ASP A 201 -25.00 13.30 -25.35
C ASP A 201 -23.71 12.49 -25.48
N VAL A 202 -22.77 12.65 -24.53
CA VAL A 202 -21.54 11.85 -24.51
C VAL A 202 -21.90 10.40 -24.18
N PRO A 203 -21.56 9.40 -25.05
CA PRO A 203 -22.00 8.03 -24.88
C PRO A 203 -20.96 7.13 -24.23
N TRP A 204 -21.42 6.06 -23.59
CA TRP A 204 -20.65 4.89 -23.15
C TRP A 204 -19.54 5.22 -22.15
N ILE A 205 -19.91 5.84 -21.05
CA ILE A 205 -19.01 6.40 -20.06
C ILE A 205 -18.70 5.37 -18.97
N LEU A 206 -17.41 5.10 -18.74
CA LEU A 206 -16.90 4.33 -17.61
C LEU A 206 -16.05 5.25 -16.74
N TYR A 207 -16.61 5.71 -15.64
CA TYR A 207 -15.88 6.51 -14.66
C TYR A 207 -14.96 5.62 -13.83
N PHE A 208 -13.67 5.99 -13.69
CA PHE A 208 -12.68 5.21 -12.94
C PHE A 208 -11.98 6.00 -11.83
N HIS A 209 -11.90 7.34 -11.92
CA HIS A 209 -11.34 8.18 -10.86
C HIS A 209 -12.01 9.55 -10.86
N GLY A 210 -12.76 9.89 -9.78
CA GLY A 210 -13.49 11.17 -9.73
C GLY A 210 -14.29 11.43 -11.00
N GLY A 211 -13.97 12.50 -11.72
CA GLY A 211 -14.56 12.83 -13.02
C GLY A 211 -13.86 12.22 -14.25
N TYR A 212 -12.77 11.47 -14.05
CA TYR A 212 -12.04 10.84 -15.15
C TYR A 212 -12.76 9.57 -15.63
N ALA A 213 -12.93 9.43 -16.94
CA ALA A 213 -13.64 8.33 -17.54
C ALA A 213 -13.05 7.95 -18.91
N THR A 214 -13.29 6.71 -19.36
CA THR A 214 -13.28 6.39 -20.78
C THR A 214 -14.68 6.65 -21.35
N HIS A 215 -14.80 7.19 -22.56
CA HIS A 215 -16.08 7.42 -23.21
C HIS A 215 -15.96 7.54 -24.71
N GLY A 216 -17.06 7.34 -25.41
CA GLY A 216 -17.16 7.57 -26.85
C GLY A 216 -17.17 9.06 -27.20
N VAL A 217 -16.52 9.43 -28.32
CA VAL A 217 -16.56 10.79 -28.86
C VAL A 217 -17.06 10.78 -30.31
N TYR A 218 -18.13 11.50 -30.58
CA TYR A 218 -18.73 11.62 -31.91
C TYR A 218 -18.21 12.82 -32.70
N TRP A 219 -17.49 13.75 -32.03
CA TRP A 219 -16.97 14.98 -32.63
C TRP A 219 -15.52 14.87 -33.11
N ARG A 220 -14.95 13.67 -33.10
CA ARG A 220 -13.59 13.39 -33.54
C ARG A 220 -13.55 12.16 -34.40
N SER A 221 -12.71 12.22 -35.47
CA SER A 221 -12.50 11.08 -36.39
C SER A 221 -11.09 10.50 -36.34
N SER A 222 -10.13 11.18 -35.69
CA SER A 222 -8.73 10.73 -35.53
C SER A 222 -8.38 10.41 -34.08
N PHE A 223 -7.72 9.28 -33.88
CA PHE A 223 -7.33 8.74 -32.57
C PHE A 223 -5.90 8.21 -32.62
N GLY A 224 -5.32 7.92 -31.47
CA GLY A 224 -3.96 7.45 -31.37
C GLY A 224 -2.96 8.52 -31.80
N TYR A 225 -1.86 8.10 -32.41
CA TYR A 225 -0.82 9.01 -32.92
C TYR A 225 -1.34 9.97 -33.99
N ASP A 226 -2.35 9.60 -34.74
CA ASP A 226 -2.93 10.43 -35.80
C ASP A 226 -3.84 11.56 -35.28
N ALA A 227 -4.10 11.59 -33.99
CA ALA A 227 -4.99 12.58 -33.38
C ALA A 227 -4.42 13.99 -33.32
N GLY A 228 -3.11 14.14 -33.52
CA GLY A 228 -2.41 15.42 -33.39
C GLY A 228 -2.33 15.93 -31.93
N ALA A 229 -1.85 17.17 -31.76
CA ALA A 229 -1.67 17.82 -30.46
C ALA A 229 -3.01 18.34 -29.90
N GLY A 230 -3.91 17.50 -29.54
CA GLY A 230 -5.18 17.91 -28.92
C GLY A 230 -5.65 16.86 -27.94
N GLY A 231 -5.87 17.24 -26.70
CA GLY A 231 -6.36 16.34 -25.66
C GLY A 231 -7.76 16.69 -25.19
N SER A 232 -8.24 15.88 -24.27
CA SER A 232 -9.47 16.11 -23.52
C SER A 232 -9.18 16.91 -22.24
N HIS A 233 -10.19 17.10 -21.41
CA HIS A 233 -10.07 17.64 -20.04
C HIS A 233 -9.65 16.56 -19.02
N GLY A 234 -8.94 15.50 -19.47
CA GLY A 234 -8.46 14.41 -18.66
C GLY A 234 -9.12 13.07 -18.93
N CYS A 235 -10.32 13.04 -19.50
CA CYS A 235 -10.97 11.81 -19.90
C CYS A 235 -10.24 11.12 -21.08
N VAL A 236 -10.43 9.83 -21.22
CA VAL A 236 -9.89 9.00 -22.29
C VAL A 236 -10.94 8.90 -23.40
N ASN A 237 -10.72 9.64 -24.47
CA ASN A 237 -11.60 9.73 -25.62
C ASN A 237 -11.38 8.54 -26.55
N MET A 238 -12.45 7.79 -26.85
CA MET A 238 -12.42 6.60 -27.71
C MET A 238 -13.38 6.73 -28.90
N PRO A 239 -13.15 6.02 -30.02
CA PRO A 239 -14.17 5.86 -31.04
C PRO A 239 -15.45 5.29 -30.43
N VAL A 240 -16.61 5.82 -30.84
CA VAL A 240 -17.93 5.49 -30.22
C VAL A 240 -18.21 3.99 -30.19
N GLY A 241 -17.92 3.26 -31.30
CA GLY A 241 -18.14 1.82 -31.40
C GLY A 241 -17.29 1.04 -30.37
N GLN A 242 -16.01 1.36 -30.28
CA GLN A 242 -15.08 0.70 -29.38
C GLN A 242 -15.34 1.07 -27.91
N ALA A 243 -15.76 2.31 -27.64
CA ALA A 243 -16.22 2.71 -26.32
C ALA A 243 -17.47 1.92 -25.89
N LYS A 244 -18.38 1.63 -26.85
CA LYS A 244 -19.56 0.79 -26.60
C LYS A 244 -19.16 -0.64 -26.23
N GLU A 245 -18.28 -1.25 -27.01
CA GLU A 245 -17.78 -2.60 -26.75
C GLU A 245 -17.13 -2.70 -25.37
N LEU A 246 -16.26 -1.74 -25.02
CA LEU A 246 -15.64 -1.66 -23.69
C LEU A 246 -16.68 -1.49 -22.59
N TYR A 247 -17.65 -0.61 -22.81
CA TYR A 247 -18.75 -0.36 -21.88
C TYR A 247 -19.59 -1.62 -21.63
N ASP A 248 -19.94 -2.35 -22.69
CA ASP A 248 -20.74 -3.57 -22.56
C ASP A 248 -19.96 -4.69 -21.85
N TRP A 249 -18.67 -4.79 -22.11
CA TRP A 249 -17.80 -5.81 -21.54
C TRP A 249 -17.43 -5.54 -20.06
N ALA A 250 -17.12 -4.28 -19.69
CA ALA A 250 -16.69 -3.92 -18.33
C ALA A 250 -17.87 -3.91 -17.34
N SER A 251 -17.58 -4.13 -16.08
CA SER A 251 -18.51 -4.03 -14.95
C SER A 251 -18.04 -2.95 -13.96
N VAL A 252 -18.91 -2.46 -13.11
CA VAL A 252 -18.49 -1.71 -11.91
C VAL A 252 -17.58 -2.63 -11.10
N GLY A 253 -16.43 -2.12 -10.65
CA GLY A 253 -15.39 -2.88 -10.00
C GLY A 253 -14.27 -3.36 -10.94
N THR A 254 -14.45 -3.34 -12.27
CA THR A 254 -13.37 -3.68 -13.21
C THR A 254 -12.15 -2.81 -12.94
N LYS A 255 -10.98 -3.43 -12.77
CA LYS A 255 -9.69 -2.76 -12.57
C LYS A 255 -9.33 -1.91 -13.79
N VAL A 256 -8.79 -0.73 -13.53
CA VAL A 256 -8.25 0.19 -14.56
C VAL A 256 -6.83 0.57 -14.14
N VAL A 257 -5.87 0.36 -15.04
CA VAL A 257 -4.48 0.77 -14.86
C VAL A 257 -4.14 1.79 -15.94
N SER A 258 -3.77 3.00 -15.51
CA SER A 258 -3.37 4.08 -16.40
C SER A 258 -1.90 4.40 -16.19
N HIS A 259 -1.11 4.39 -17.26
CA HIS A 259 0.35 4.52 -17.19
C HIS A 259 0.94 5.09 -18.50
N TYR A 260 2.24 5.45 -18.43
CA TYR A 260 3.05 5.81 -19.61
C TYR A 260 3.85 4.62 -20.11
#